data_229a92c16127e8c8edab8140cdba6fe6
#
_entry.id   229a92c16127e8c8edab8140cdba6fe6
#
_cell.length_a   1.000
_cell.length_b   1.000
_cell.length_c   1.000
_cell.angle_alpha   90.00
_cell.angle_beta   90.00
_cell.angle_gamma   90.00
#
_symmetry.space_group_name_H-M   'P 1'
#
loop_
_entity.id
_entity.type
_entity.pdbx_description
1 polymer ?
#
loop_
_entity_poly.entity_id
_entity_poly.type
_entity_poly.pdbx_seq_one_letter_code
_entity_poly.pdbx_strand_id
1 'polypeptide(L)'
;MRGRDGVPRLCRVLGNPLAFTVVQILAENGDIRPSQIAQAVGRSVARVSNVLAALRLAEVVRYETEGRTVRYRLKHPRETRKLLAALDSFIESASAVRR
;
A
#
# COMPACT_ATOMS: atom_id res chain seq x y z
N MET A 1 9.62 22.07 -1.27
CA MET A 1 9.73 20.86 -2.07
C MET A 1 8.95 19.73 -1.46
N ARG A 2 7.84 19.49 -2.05
CA ARG A 2 6.94 18.47 -1.51
C ARG A 2 7.52 17.07 -1.56
N GLY A 3 8.30 16.78 -2.58
CA GLY A 3 8.86 15.45 -2.74
C GLY A 3 9.81 15.05 -1.64
N ARG A 4 10.50 16.00 -1.06
CA ARG A 4 11.45 15.70 0.00
C ARG A 4 10.80 15.10 1.22
N ASP A 5 9.73 15.73 1.69
CA ASP A 5 9.04 15.26 2.89
C ASP A 5 8.23 14.01 2.59
N GLY A 6 7.75 13.91 1.36
CA GLY A 6 6.93 12.78 0.94
C GLY A 6 7.68 11.47 0.90
N VAL A 7 8.95 11.48 0.49
CA VAL A 7 9.69 10.24 0.34
C VAL A 7 9.93 9.54 1.68
N PRO A 8 10.43 10.22 2.72
CA PRO A 8 10.59 9.54 4.00
C PRO A 8 9.27 9.04 4.57
N ARG A 9 8.19 9.80 4.40
CA ARG A 9 6.87 9.38 4.86
C ARG A 9 6.44 8.10 4.14
N LEU A 10 6.62 8.08 2.84
CA LEU A 10 6.30 6.90 2.04
C LEU A 10 7.09 5.69 2.51
N CYS A 11 8.39 5.85 2.69
CA CYS A 11 9.24 4.75 3.14
C CYS A 11 8.82 4.24 4.50
N ARG A 12 8.44 5.15 5.40
CA ARG A 12 8.03 4.78 6.74
C ARG A 12 6.75 3.95 6.72
N VAL A 13 5.77 4.38 5.94
CA VAL A 13 4.51 3.64 5.91
C VAL A 13 4.68 2.30 5.20
N LEU A 14 5.46 2.25 4.14
CA LEU A 14 5.71 0.98 3.43
C LEU A 14 6.58 0.03 4.24
N GLY A 15 7.30 0.53 5.23
CA GLY A 15 8.08 -0.30 6.13
C GLY A 15 7.23 -1.08 7.11
N ASN A 16 5.96 -0.75 7.25
CA ASN A 16 5.03 -1.51 8.05
C ASN A 16 4.57 -2.74 7.25
N PRO A 17 4.79 -3.97 7.76
CA PRO A 17 4.47 -5.17 6.98
C PRO A 17 3.01 -5.24 6.54
N LEU A 18 2.08 -4.86 7.41
CA LEU A 18 0.67 -4.92 7.05
C LEU A 18 0.35 -3.90 5.97
N ALA A 19 0.88 -2.68 6.10
CA ALA A 19 0.66 -1.65 5.08
C ALA A 19 1.20 -2.11 3.74
N PHE A 20 2.38 -2.70 3.72
CA PHE A 20 2.98 -3.19 2.49
C PHE A 20 2.11 -4.26 1.84
N THR A 21 1.62 -5.20 2.65
CA THR A 21 0.72 -6.25 2.14
C THR A 21 -0.56 -5.66 1.56
N VAL A 22 -1.12 -4.65 2.23
CA VAL A 22 -2.33 -3.99 1.72
C VAL A 22 -2.07 -3.36 0.36
N VAL A 23 -0.92 -2.70 0.19
CA VAL A 23 -0.57 -2.10 -1.09
C VAL A 23 -0.46 -3.17 -2.18
N GLN A 24 0.15 -4.32 -1.86
CA GLN A 24 0.25 -5.42 -2.80
C GLN A 24 -1.13 -5.92 -3.24
N ILE A 25 -2.04 -6.05 -2.27
CA ILE A 25 -3.41 -6.49 -2.56
C ILE A 25 -4.11 -5.49 -3.47
N LEU A 26 -3.96 -4.20 -3.21
CA LEU A 26 -4.57 -3.18 -4.05
C LEU A 26 -3.97 -3.15 -5.44
N ALA A 27 -2.67 -3.44 -5.56
CA ALA A 27 -2.02 -3.49 -6.86
C ALA A 27 -2.56 -4.64 -7.72
N GLU A 28 -3.01 -5.71 -7.08
CA GLU A 28 -3.50 -6.89 -7.79
C GLU A 28 -5.00 -6.84 -8.06
N ASN A 29 -5.77 -6.21 -7.18
CA ASN A 29 -7.22 -6.33 -7.23
C ASN A 29 -7.98 -5.08 -7.63
N GLY A 30 -7.32 -3.93 -7.65
CA GLY A 30 -8.02 -2.68 -7.98
C GLY A 30 -8.85 -2.18 -6.80
N ASP A 31 -10.12 -1.88 -7.05
CA ASP A 31 -11.01 -1.32 -6.03
C ASP A 31 -11.50 -2.39 -5.07
N ILE A 32 -11.23 -2.24 -3.78
CA ILE A 32 -11.74 -3.18 -2.80
C ILE A 32 -12.13 -2.46 -1.52
N ARG A 33 -13.02 -3.12 -0.77
CA ARG A 33 -13.52 -2.58 0.49
C ARG A 33 -12.61 -2.98 1.64
N PRO A 34 -12.56 -2.17 2.70
CA PRO A 34 -11.73 -2.51 3.87
C PRO A 34 -12.06 -3.89 4.45
N SER A 35 -13.34 -4.29 4.45
CA SER A 35 -13.71 -5.60 4.97
C SER A 35 -13.11 -6.74 4.14
N GLN A 36 -13.01 -6.54 2.84
CA GLN A 36 -12.40 -7.54 1.96
C GLN A 36 -10.90 -7.63 2.19
N ILE A 37 -10.26 -6.49 2.38
CA ILE A 37 -8.83 -6.46 2.70
C ILE A 37 -8.60 -7.17 4.04
N ALA A 38 -9.41 -6.83 5.04
CA ALA A 38 -9.28 -7.43 6.37
C ALA A 38 -9.38 -8.93 6.31
N GLN A 39 -10.33 -9.44 5.53
CA GLN A 39 -10.49 -10.87 5.37
C GLN A 39 -9.27 -11.51 4.72
N ALA A 40 -8.73 -10.85 3.70
CA ALA A 40 -7.57 -11.36 2.97
C ALA A 40 -6.32 -11.41 3.84
N VAL A 41 -6.13 -10.45 4.74
CA VAL A 41 -4.93 -10.39 5.56
C VAL A 41 -5.11 -11.01 6.94
N GLY A 42 -6.33 -11.41 7.30
CA GLY A 42 -6.60 -12.03 8.60
C GLY A 42 -6.45 -11.06 9.76
N ARG A 43 -6.86 -9.81 9.55
CA ARG A 43 -6.82 -8.79 10.60
C ARG A 43 -8.18 -8.14 10.72
N SER A 44 -8.40 -7.39 11.81
CA SER A 44 -9.66 -6.69 12.01
C SER A 44 -9.82 -5.55 11.02
N VAL A 45 -11.07 -5.19 10.74
CA VAL A 45 -11.37 -4.05 9.87
C VAL A 45 -10.79 -2.78 10.46
N ALA A 46 -10.87 -2.63 11.78
CA ALA A 46 -10.33 -1.44 12.44
C ALA A 46 -8.83 -1.30 12.19
N ARG A 47 -8.09 -2.40 12.27
CA ARG A 47 -6.66 -2.38 12.04
C ARG A 47 -6.33 -2.03 10.60
N VAL A 48 -7.06 -2.63 9.66
CA VAL A 48 -6.89 -2.32 8.25
C VAL A 48 -7.23 -0.87 7.96
N SER A 49 -8.29 -0.35 8.57
CA SER A 49 -8.68 1.05 8.39
C SER A 49 -7.58 2.00 8.86
N ASN A 50 -6.93 1.69 9.97
CA ASN A 50 -5.82 2.51 10.46
C ASN A 50 -4.67 2.52 9.46
N VAL A 51 -4.35 1.37 8.90
CA VAL A 51 -3.30 1.27 7.90
C VAL A 51 -3.68 2.05 6.64
N LEU A 52 -4.93 1.93 6.21
CA LEU A 52 -5.39 2.65 5.03
C LEU A 52 -5.34 4.16 5.24
N ALA A 53 -5.64 4.63 6.46
CA ALA A 53 -5.53 6.05 6.76
C ALA A 53 -4.08 6.53 6.62
N ALA A 54 -3.13 5.76 7.12
CA ALA A 54 -1.72 6.11 6.99
C ALA A 54 -1.28 6.11 5.53
N LEU A 55 -1.74 5.13 4.76
CA LEU A 55 -1.41 5.06 3.34
C LEU A 55 -2.02 6.24 2.57
N ARG A 56 -3.21 6.67 2.96
CA ARG A 56 -3.84 7.83 2.33
C ARG A 56 -3.07 9.12 2.61
N LEU A 57 -2.60 9.28 3.84
CA LEU A 57 -1.79 10.44 4.19
C LEU A 57 -0.47 10.47 3.42
N ALA A 58 0.05 9.31 3.07
CA ALA A 58 1.28 9.20 2.30
C ALA A 58 1.02 9.24 0.78
N GLU A 59 -0.22 9.51 0.37
CA GLU A 59 -0.60 9.64 -1.03
C GLU A 59 -0.52 8.34 -1.82
N VAL A 60 -0.56 7.21 -1.14
CA VAL A 60 -0.47 5.90 -1.81
C VAL A 60 -1.83 5.43 -2.27
N VAL A 61 -2.86 5.67 -1.46
CA VAL A 61 -4.21 5.20 -1.79
C VAL A 61 -5.20 6.35 -1.75
N ARG A 62 -6.31 6.12 -2.41
CA ARG A 62 -7.46 7.02 -2.34
C ARG A 62 -8.70 6.16 -2.14
N TYR A 63 -9.78 6.78 -1.72
CA TYR A 63 -11.03 6.06 -1.57
C TYR A 63 -12.16 6.81 -2.25
N GLU A 64 -13.21 6.07 -2.54
CA GLU A 64 -14.45 6.63 -3.06
C GLU A 64 -15.59 6.03 -2.29
N THR A 65 -16.62 6.83 -2.07
CA THR A 65 -17.83 6.33 -1.42
C THR A 65 -18.91 6.15 -2.46
N GLU A 66 -19.67 5.09 -2.28
CA GLU A 66 -20.81 4.80 -3.12
C GLU A 66 -21.93 4.36 -2.21
N GLY A 67 -22.85 5.27 -1.89
CA GLY A 67 -23.80 5.02 -0.86
C GLY A 67 -23.11 4.87 0.47
N ARG A 68 -23.29 3.72 1.12
CA ARG A 68 -22.63 3.44 2.39
C ARG A 68 -21.35 2.64 2.25
N THR A 69 -21.00 2.36 1.02
CA THR A 69 -19.82 1.53 0.75
C THR A 69 -18.61 2.42 0.47
N VAL A 70 -17.47 2.04 1.03
CA VAL A 70 -16.20 2.72 0.79
C VAL A 70 -15.30 1.75 0.07
N ARG A 71 -14.70 2.19 -1.03
CA ARG A 71 -13.73 1.39 -1.78
C ARG A 71 -12.42 2.11 -1.87
N TYR A 72 -11.35 1.37 -1.69
CA TYR A 72 -10.01 1.91 -1.77
C TYR A 72 -9.32 1.43 -3.02
N ARG A 73 -8.45 2.29 -3.56
CA ARG A 73 -7.64 1.96 -4.73
C ARG A 73 -6.30 2.68 -4.63
N LEU A 74 -5.33 2.23 -5.39
CA LEU A 74 -4.07 2.94 -5.49
C LEU A 74 -4.30 4.30 -6.15
N LYS A 75 -3.71 5.34 -5.58
CA LYS A 75 -3.82 6.68 -6.18
C LYS A 75 -2.99 6.79 -7.45
N HIS A 76 -1.83 6.14 -7.45
CA HIS A 76 -0.91 6.14 -8.59
C HIS A 76 -0.52 4.70 -8.91
N PRO A 77 -1.40 3.95 -9.58
CA PRO A 77 -1.16 2.52 -9.76
C PRO A 77 0.09 2.19 -10.55
N ARG A 78 0.35 2.94 -11.60
CA ARG A 78 1.53 2.70 -12.43
C ARG A 78 2.82 2.89 -11.64
N GLU A 79 2.94 4.05 -10.98
CA GLU A 79 4.12 4.36 -10.19
C GLU A 79 4.29 3.41 -9.02
N THR A 80 3.19 3.03 -8.40
CA THR A 80 3.24 2.09 -7.29
C THR A 80 3.75 0.73 -7.75
N ARG A 81 3.26 0.24 -8.88
CA ARG A 81 3.74 -1.04 -9.39
C ARG A 81 5.21 -1.00 -9.77
N LYS A 82 5.66 0.12 -10.34
CA LYS A 82 7.09 0.29 -10.63
C LYS A 82 7.92 0.26 -9.36
N LEU A 83 7.42 0.93 -8.32
CA LEU A 83 8.13 0.95 -7.04
C LEU A 83 8.23 -0.45 -6.45
N LEU A 84 7.11 -1.18 -6.42
CA LEU A 84 7.11 -2.54 -5.89
C LEU A 84 8.08 -3.44 -6.65
N ALA A 85 8.09 -3.31 -7.97
CA ALA A 85 9.00 -4.10 -8.80
C ALA A 85 10.46 -3.74 -8.52
N ALA A 86 10.74 -2.45 -8.32
CA ALA A 86 12.09 -2.01 -8.02
C ALA A 86 12.55 -2.52 -6.65
N LEU A 87 11.65 -2.55 -5.68
CA LEU A 87 11.97 -3.08 -4.37
C LEU A 87 12.29 -4.57 -4.44
N ASP A 88 11.49 -5.32 -5.19
CA ASP A 88 11.75 -6.75 -5.37
C ASP A 88 13.09 -6.97 -6.06
N SER A 89 13.35 -6.19 -7.09
CA SER A 89 14.60 -6.28 -7.83
C SER A 89 15.81 -6.00 -6.92
N PHE A 90 15.66 -4.99 -6.07
CA PHE A 90 16.71 -4.64 -5.12
C PHE A 90 17.00 -5.80 -4.17
N ILE A 91 15.94 -6.41 -3.63
CA ILE A 91 16.09 -7.52 -2.70
C ILE A 91 16.73 -8.72 -3.39
N GLU A 92 16.33 -9.00 -4.63
CA GLU A 92 16.94 -10.10 -5.39
C GLU A 92 18.43 -9.87 -5.61
N SER A 93 18.81 -8.65 -5.95
CA SER A 93 20.21 -8.30 -6.14
C SER A 93 21.00 -8.46 -4.85
N ALA A 94 20.43 -8.02 -3.74
CA ALA A 94 21.08 -8.15 -2.44
C ALA A 94 21.27 -9.61 -2.07
N SER A 95 20.27 -10.44 -2.35
CA SER A 95 20.36 -11.88 -2.08
C SER A 95 21.41 -12.55 -2.93
N ALA A 96 21.49 -12.17 -4.21
CA ALA A 96 22.48 -12.73 -5.11
C ALA A 96 23.89 -12.42 -4.66
N VAL A 97 24.10 -11.19 -4.19
CA VAL A 97 25.44 -10.76 -3.73
C VAL A 97 25.90 -11.56 -2.51
N ARG A 98 24.96 -12.04 -1.72
CA ARG A 98 25.30 -12.78 -0.50
C ARG A 98 25.84 -14.17 -0.77
N ARG A 99 25.69 -14.62 -1.95
CA ARG A 99 26.27 -15.91 -2.33
C ARG A 99 27.77 -15.77 -2.58
#